data_b50cc0eecc3e0866a8412d0db4a9c31d
#
_entry.id   b50cc0eecc3e0866a8412d0db4a9c31d
#
_cell.length_a   1.000
_cell.length_b   1.000
_cell.length_c   1.000
_cell.angle_alpha   90.00
_cell.angle_beta   90.00
_cell.angle_gamma   90.00
#
_symmetry.space_group_name_H-M   'P 1'
#
loop_
_entity.id
_entity.type
_entity.pdbx_description
1 polymer ?
#
loop_
_entity_poly.entity_id
_entity_poly.type
_entity_poly.pdbx_seq_one_letter_code
_entity_poly.pdbx_strand_id
1 'polypeptide(L)'
;MVPPLEKSVPADRPSTIREQLELHRANPVCASCHRNIDPVGFALENFDAVGQWRDTTKEGLKIDSSGTLVDGTRVNGPSELRKALLAKPDVFVGTVTEKLLIYALGRGLEPSDMPVVRRIVKRAAAEDYRFLSIVMAIVESSPFQKRTKFAESNAVKTIAGTVGAVRVAPARQRAALIGDHPKE
;
A
#
# COMPACT_ATOMS: atom_id res chain seq x y z
N MET A 1 -16.05 -6.57 -4.99
CA MET A 1 -15.16 -7.08 -6.07
C MET A 1 -14.96 -5.96 -7.07
N VAL A 2 -13.71 -5.59 -7.37
CA VAL A 2 -13.40 -4.54 -8.35
C VAL A 2 -13.49 -5.18 -9.75
N PRO A 3 -14.26 -4.59 -10.70
CA PRO A 3 -14.34 -5.14 -12.05
C PRO A 3 -12.97 -5.05 -12.76
N PRO A 4 -12.60 -6.02 -13.61
CA PRO A 4 -11.38 -5.94 -14.39
C PRO A 4 -11.45 -4.80 -15.41
N LEU A 5 -10.31 -4.14 -15.63
CA LEU A 5 -10.17 -2.95 -16.48
C LEU A 5 -10.57 -3.24 -17.95
N GLU A 6 -10.23 -4.43 -18.43
CA GLU A 6 -10.43 -4.87 -19.83
C GLU A 6 -11.90 -4.88 -20.30
N LYS A 7 -12.85 -4.94 -19.35
CA LYS A 7 -14.30 -4.93 -19.67
C LYS A 7 -14.87 -3.52 -19.91
N SER A 8 -14.08 -2.49 -19.73
CA SER A 8 -14.52 -1.10 -19.80
C SER A 8 -14.35 -0.48 -21.18
N VAL A 9 -13.63 -1.13 -22.10
CA VAL A 9 -13.29 -0.59 -23.43
C VAL A 9 -13.92 -1.45 -24.53
N PRO A 10 -14.49 -0.84 -25.59
CA PRO A 10 -14.89 -1.57 -26.80
C PRO A 10 -13.69 -2.30 -27.41
N ALA A 11 -13.89 -3.57 -27.78
CA ALA A 11 -12.83 -4.44 -28.31
C ALA A 11 -12.47 -4.15 -29.78
N ASP A 12 -13.02 -3.11 -30.36
CA ASP A 12 -12.94 -2.80 -31.80
C ASP A 12 -11.68 -2.00 -32.19
N ARG A 13 -10.97 -1.41 -31.21
CA ARG A 13 -9.72 -0.68 -31.45
C ARG A 13 -8.73 -0.78 -30.30
N PRO A 14 -7.41 -0.62 -30.57
CA PRO A 14 -6.41 -0.44 -29.51
C PRO A 14 -6.73 0.80 -28.67
N SER A 15 -6.53 0.70 -27.36
CA SER A 15 -6.74 1.79 -26.40
C SER A 15 -5.54 1.94 -25.48
N THR A 16 -5.25 3.18 -25.08
CA THR A 16 -4.21 3.46 -24.09
C THR A 16 -4.71 3.11 -22.68
N ILE A 17 -3.79 2.89 -21.76
CA ILE A 17 -4.12 2.71 -20.32
C ILE A 17 -4.90 3.92 -19.79
N ARG A 18 -4.55 5.12 -20.25
CA ARG A 18 -5.28 6.34 -19.88
C ARG A 18 -6.76 6.27 -20.28
N GLU A 19 -7.06 5.95 -21.55
CA GLU A 19 -8.44 5.82 -22.01
C GLU A 19 -9.22 4.76 -21.22
N GLN A 20 -8.59 3.63 -20.91
CA GLN A 20 -9.19 2.57 -20.11
C GLN A 20 -9.50 3.04 -18.68
N LEU A 21 -8.59 3.76 -18.05
CA LEU A 21 -8.77 4.31 -16.71
C LEU A 21 -9.80 5.44 -16.67
N GLU A 22 -9.89 6.26 -17.72
CA GLU A 22 -10.93 7.30 -17.83
C GLU A 22 -12.33 6.70 -17.87
N LEU A 23 -12.53 5.62 -18.62
CA LEU A 23 -13.79 4.87 -18.63
C LEU A 23 -14.07 4.21 -17.28
N HIS A 24 -13.05 3.63 -16.66
CA HIS A 24 -13.18 3.04 -15.32
C HIS A 24 -13.58 4.08 -14.26
N ARG A 25 -13.04 5.29 -14.35
CA ARG A 25 -13.36 6.42 -13.46
C ARG A 25 -14.74 7.04 -13.72
N ALA A 26 -15.44 6.67 -14.79
CA ALA A 26 -16.84 7.07 -14.96
C ALA A 26 -17.71 6.56 -13.80
N ASN A 27 -17.30 5.47 -13.13
CA ASN A 27 -17.91 5.03 -11.87
C ASN A 27 -17.38 5.89 -10.69
N PRO A 28 -18.24 6.61 -9.94
CA PRO A 28 -17.82 7.46 -8.83
C PRO A 28 -17.07 6.72 -7.71
N VAL A 29 -17.41 5.46 -7.47
CA VAL A 29 -16.72 4.63 -6.46
C VAL A 29 -15.27 4.39 -6.84
N CYS A 30 -15.01 4.04 -8.11
CA CYS A 30 -13.66 3.86 -8.62
C CYS A 30 -12.89 5.19 -8.67
N ALA A 31 -13.56 6.26 -9.09
CA ALA A 31 -12.96 7.60 -9.17
C ALA A 31 -12.44 8.11 -7.82
N SER A 32 -13.03 7.69 -6.70
CA SER A 32 -12.63 8.14 -5.36
C SER A 32 -11.14 7.88 -5.04
N CYS A 33 -10.60 6.76 -5.50
CA CYS A 33 -9.18 6.40 -5.35
C CYS A 33 -8.37 6.78 -6.59
N HIS A 34 -8.90 6.50 -7.79
CA HIS A 34 -8.17 6.67 -9.05
C HIS A 34 -7.77 8.11 -9.35
N ARG A 35 -8.56 9.11 -8.93
CA ARG A 35 -8.18 10.53 -9.05
C ARG A 35 -6.83 10.85 -8.41
N ASN A 36 -6.47 10.14 -7.36
CA ASN A 36 -5.24 10.39 -6.60
C ASN A 36 -4.06 9.55 -7.11
N ILE A 37 -4.30 8.32 -7.57
CA ILE A 37 -3.22 7.39 -7.92
C ILE A 37 -2.87 7.43 -9.41
N ASP A 38 -3.86 7.64 -10.31
CA ASP A 38 -3.62 7.61 -11.75
C ASP A 38 -2.62 8.67 -12.24
N PRO A 39 -2.65 9.93 -11.77
CA PRO A 39 -1.67 10.92 -12.22
C PRO A 39 -0.22 10.53 -11.96
N VAL A 40 0.04 9.84 -10.85
CA VAL A 40 1.37 9.31 -10.52
C VAL A 40 1.72 8.14 -11.44
N GLY A 41 0.75 7.25 -11.70
CA GLY A 41 0.89 6.13 -12.62
C GLY A 41 1.22 6.60 -14.04
N PHE A 42 0.46 7.57 -14.57
CA PHE A 42 0.70 8.13 -15.91
C PHE A 42 2.09 8.76 -16.05
N ALA A 43 2.55 9.49 -15.02
CA ALA A 43 3.88 10.08 -15.03
C ALA A 43 5.01 9.03 -15.10
N LEU A 44 4.73 7.76 -14.80
CA LEU A 44 5.67 6.64 -14.85
C LEU A 44 5.42 5.68 -16.02
N GLU A 45 4.38 5.90 -16.83
CA GLU A 45 3.96 4.96 -17.89
C GLU A 45 4.98 4.76 -19.01
N ASN A 46 5.93 5.69 -19.16
CA ASN A 46 7.07 5.52 -20.07
C ASN A 46 7.99 4.36 -19.66
N PHE A 47 7.90 3.85 -18.44
CA PHE A 47 8.59 2.63 -18.04
C PHE A 47 7.69 1.41 -18.24
N ASP A 48 8.24 0.36 -18.84
CA ASP A 48 7.57 -0.93 -18.90
C ASP A 48 7.72 -1.73 -17.60
N ALA A 49 7.19 -2.95 -17.57
CA ALA A 49 7.21 -3.81 -16.38
C ALA A 49 8.62 -4.22 -15.92
N VAL A 50 9.64 -4.08 -16.76
CA VAL A 50 11.05 -4.36 -16.41
C VAL A 50 11.89 -3.09 -16.32
N GLY A 51 11.26 -1.91 -16.37
CA GLY A 51 11.91 -0.62 -16.22
C GLY A 51 12.57 -0.09 -17.51
N GLN A 52 12.30 -0.67 -18.67
CA GLN A 52 12.76 -0.13 -19.95
C GLN A 52 11.91 1.07 -20.36
N TRP A 53 12.58 2.06 -20.93
CA TRP A 53 11.93 3.25 -21.47
C TRP A 53 11.22 2.96 -22.77
N ARG A 54 9.99 3.48 -22.91
CA ARG A 54 9.19 3.41 -24.13
C ARG A 54 8.42 4.71 -24.36
N ASP A 55 8.30 5.14 -25.61
CA ASP A 55 7.51 6.29 -26.01
C ASP A 55 6.13 5.92 -26.56
N THR A 56 5.96 4.62 -26.87
CA THR A 56 4.71 4.06 -27.41
C THR A 56 4.32 2.79 -26.70
N THR A 57 3.03 2.47 -26.71
CA THR A 57 2.51 1.16 -26.27
C THR A 57 2.94 0.06 -27.24
N LYS A 58 2.64 -1.19 -26.90
CA LYS A 58 2.89 -2.35 -27.79
C LYS A 58 2.12 -2.25 -29.10
N GLU A 59 0.97 -1.57 -29.09
CA GLU A 59 0.09 -1.31 -30.22
C GLU A 59 0.53 -0.07 -31.04
N GLY A 60 1.64 0.57 -30.69
CA GLY A 60 2.20 1.74 -31.37
C GLY A 60 1.52 3.07 -31.01
N LEU A 61 0.65 3.10 -30.00
CA LEU A 61 0.01 4.34 -29.54
C LEU A 61 0.99 5.16 -28.70
N LYS A 62 1.00 6.49 -28.91
CA LYS A 62 1.85 7.40 -28.13
C LYS A 62 1.44 7.41 -26.66
N ILE A 63 2.41 7.32 -25.76
CA ILE A 63 2.20 7.44 -24.33
C ILE A 63 2.06 8.92 -23.95
N ASP A 64 0.97 9.25 -23.24
CA ASP A 64 0.77 10.54 -22.60
C ASP A 64 1.04 10.40 -21.09
N SER A 65 2.22 10.84 -20.67
CA SER A 65 2.69 10.78 -19.29
C SER A 65 2.30 12.02 -18.46
N SER A 66 1.43 12.88 -18.97
CA SER A 66 0.97 14.06 -18.23
C SER A 66 -0.02 13.70 -17.11
N GLY A 67 -0.01 14.44 -16.02
CA GLY A 67 -0.94 14.28 -14.91
C GLY A 67 -1.02 15.51 -14.03
N THR A 68 -2.07 15.60 -13.22
CA THR A 68 -2.21 16.63 -12.19
C THR A 68 -2.31 15.96 -10.83
N LEU A 69 -1.34 16.20 -9.97
CA LEU A 69 -1.29 15.65 -8.61
C LEU A 69 -2.41 16.25 -7.74
N VAL A 70 -2.65 15.62 -6.57
CA VAL A 70 -3.72 16.02 -5.65
C VAL A 70 -3.63 17.48 -5.20
N ASP A 71 -2.42 18.03 -5.12
CA ASP A 71 -2.15 19.41 -4.73
C ASP A 71 -2.25 20.42 -5.90
N GLY A 72 -2.68 19.96 -7.08
CA GLY A 72 -2.81 20.77 -8.29
C GLY A 72 -1.52 20.90 -9.12
N THR A 73 -0.40 20.32 -8.67
CA THR A 73 0.86 20.35 -9.41
C THR A 73 0.75 19.54 -10.69
N ARG A 74 1.02 20.16 -11.84
CA ARG A 74 1.10 19.47 -13.13
C ARG A 74 2.46 18.81 -13.26
N VAL A 75 2.46 17.58 -13.78
CA VAL A 75 3.67 16.80 -14.04
C VAL A 75 3.56 16.14 -15.42
N ASN A 76 4.70 16.00 -16.09
CA ASN A 76 4.80 15.28 -17.35
C ASN A 76 6.06 14.40 -17.31
N GLY A 77 5.84 13.14 -17.10
CA GLY A 77 6.89 12.14 -16.96
C GLY A 77 7.60 12.11 -15.60
N PRO A 78 8.53 11.15 -15.44
CA PRO A 78 9.15 10.85 -14.15
C PRO A 78 10.05 11.98 -13.62
N SER A 79 10.66 12.77 -14.49
CA SER A 79 11.52 13.88 -14.06
C SER A 79 10.74 14.99 -13.36
N GLU A 80 9.58 15.35 -13.88
CA GLU A 80 8.73 16.37 -13.26
C GLU A 80 8.04 15.83 -12.02
N LEU A 81 7.61 14.56 -12.02
CA LEU A 81 7.10 13.89 -10.83
C LEU A 81 8.13 13.92 -9.71
N ARG A 82 9.40 13.58 -10.00
CA ARG A 82 10.48 13.64 -9.01
C ARG A 82 10.66 15.07 -8.46
N LYS A 83 10.66 16.09 -9.33
CA LYS A 83 10.76 17.50 -8.90
C LYS A 83 9.61 17.88 -7.98
N ALA A 84 8.37 17.49 -8.34
CA ALA A 84 7.19 17.77 -7.52
C ALA A 84 7.26 17.12 -6.14
N LEU A 85 7.71 15.87 -6.04
CA LEU A 85 7.90 15.16 -4.77
C LEU A 85 8.98 15.82 -3.91
N LEU A 86 10.08 16.27 -4.50
CA LEU A 86 11.19 16.91 -3.79
C LEU A 86 10.92 18.38 -3.45
N ALA A 87 9.89 19.00 -4.01
CA ALA A 87 9.50 20.37 -3.66
C ALA A 87 8.97 20.50 -2.21
N LYS A 88 8.53 19.38 -1.60
CA LYS A 88 8.07 19.31 -0.21
C LYS A 88 8.83 18.19 0.53
N PRO A 89 10.13 18.39 0.81
CA PRO A 89 11.00 17.33 1.31
C PRO A 89 10.56 16.77 2.66
N ASP A 90 10.03 17.60 3.54
CA ASP A 90 9.50 17.19 4.85
C ASP A 90 8.31 16.24 4.74
N VAL A 91 7.41 16.44 3.76
CA VAL A 91 6.28 15.53 3.50
C VAL A 91 6.78 14.19 2.97
N PHE A 92 7.68 14.24 1.97
CA PHE A 92 8.27 13.03 1.39
C PHE A 92 9.04 12.23 2.44
N VAL A 93 9.96 12.88 3.17
CA VAL A 93 10.77 12.26 4.22
C VAL A 93 9.90 11.80 5.39
N GLY A 94 8.82 12.53 5.70
CA GLY A 94 7.82 12.10 6.67
C GLY A 94 7.22 10.74 6.32
N THR A 95 6.75 10.59 5.10
CA THR A 95 6.19 9.33 4.60
C THR A 95 7.21 8.19 4.61
N VAL A 96 8.45 8.47 4.16
CA VAL A 96 9.54 7.47 4.22
C VAL A 96 9.81 7.05 5.67
N THR A 97 9.90 8.02 6.60
CA THR A 97 10.12 7.76 8.03
C THR A 97 9.01 6.90 8.62
N GLU A 98 7.74 7.19 8.32
CA GLU A 98 6.61 6.38 8.76
C GLU A 98 6.73 4.93 8.28
N LYS A 99 7.01 4.72 6.99
CA LYS A 99 7.15 3.37 6.42
C LYS A 99 8.32 2.60 7.01
N LEU A 100 9.45 3.26 7.20
CA LEU A 100 10.62 2.66 7.85
C LEU A 100 10.34 2.32 9.32
N LEU A 101 9.61 3.19 10.03
CA LEU A 101 9.26 2.94 11.43
C LEU A 101 8.26 1.78 11.55
N ILE A 102 7.26 1.68 10.66
CA ILE A 102 6.36 0.52 10.56
C ILE A 102 7.15 -0.77 10.37
N TYR A 103 8.10 -0.76 9.43
CA TYR A 103 8.97 -1.91 9.17
C TYR A 103 9.81 -2.26 10.41
N ALA A 104 10.44 -1.28 11.05
CA ALA A 104 11.30 -1.47 12.21
C ALA A 104 10.53 -1.99 13.45
N LEU A 105 9.29 -1.55 13.63
CA LEU A 105 8.44 -1.96 14.77
C LEU A 105 7.66 -3.25 14.52
N GLY A 106 7.51 -3.67 13.26
CA GLY A 106 6.68 -4.81 12.87
C GLY A 106 5.18 -4.62 13.16
N ARG A 107 4.71 -3.34 13.29
CA ARG A 107 3.31 -2.98 13.53
C ARG A 107 2.95 -1.66 12.86
N GLY A 108 1.65 -1.40 12.68
CA GLY A 108 1.17 -0.08 12.30
C GLY A 108 1.54 1.00 13.32
N LEU A 109 1.61 2.25 12.86
CA LEU A 109 1.85 3.38 13.76
C LEU A 109 0.57 3.76 14.49
N GLU A 110 0.72 4.10 15.77
CA GLU A 110 -0.32 4.67 16.60
C GLU A 110 -0.22 6.20 16.62
N PRO A 111 -1.28 6.93 16.99
CA PRO A 111 -1.22 8.37 17.14
C PRO A 111 -0.09 8.86 18.07
N SER A 112 0.26 8.06 19.07
CA SER A 112 1.38 8.27 20.01
C SER A 112 2.76 8.21 19.36
N ASP A 113 2.91 7.56 18.19
CA ASP A 113 4.18 7.49 17.45
C ASP A 113 4.43 8.75 16.61
N MET A 114 3.39 9.49 16.23
CA MET A 114 3.51 10.65 15.33
C MET A 114 4.43 11.77 15.84
N PRO A 115 4.50 12.09 17.14
CA PRO A 115 5.52 13.00 17.66
C PRO A 115 6.95 12.53 17.43
N VAL A 116 7.17 11.21 17.42
CA VAL A 116 8.50 10.62 17.13
C VAL A 116 8.84 10.80 15.65
N VAL A 117 7.90 10.51 14.74
CA VAL A 117 8.07 10.74 13.30
C VAL A 117 8.48 12.19 13.04
N ARG A 118 7.75 13.17 13.60
CA ARG A 118 8.06 14.60 13.42
C ARG A 118 9.46 14.98 13.94
N ARG A 119 9.89 14.41 15.07
CA ARG A 119 11.25 14.65 15.60
C ARG A 119 12.32 14.09 14.69
N ILE A 120 12.10 12.88 14.13
CA ILE A 120 13.04 12.25 13.21
C ILE A 120 13.18 13.11 11.94
N VAL A 121 12.08 13.55 11.36
CA VAL A 121 12.07 14.42 10.16
C VAL A 121 12.81 15.73 10.45
N LYS A 122 12.54 16.38 11.59
CA LYS A 122 13.21 17.62 11.99
C LYS A 122 14.72 17.42 12.17
N ARG A 123 15.14 16.30 12.78
CA ARG A 123 16.57 15.97 12.92
C ARG A 123 17.21 15.72 11.57
N ALA A 124 16.56 14.94 10.70
CA ALA A 124 17.06 14.65 9.36
C ALA A 124 17.20 15.93 8.51
N ALA A 125 16.29 16.90 8.65
CA ALA A 125 16.36 18.18 7.97
C ALA A 125 17.65 18.96 8.34
N ALA A 126 18.08 18.89 9.60
CA ALA A 126 19.33 19.52 10.04
C ALA A 126 20.59 18.85 9.45
N GLU A 127 20.44 17.64 8.91
CA GLU A 127 21.52 16.84 8.30
C GLU A 127 21.29 16.61 6.80
N ASP A 128 20.61 17.55 6.14
CA ASP A 128 20.29 17.50 4.70
C ASP A 128 19.56 16.21 4.27
N TYR A 129 18.67 15.73 5.11
CA TYR A 129 17.85 14.52 4.91
C TYR A 129 18.64 13.26 4.56
N ARG A 130 19.86 13.12 5.07
CA ARG A 130 20.67 11.93 4.84
C ARG A 130 19.91 10.68 5.32
N PHE A 131 19.86 9.65 4.48
CA PHE A 131 19.13 8.43 4.80
C PHE A 131 19.63 7.78 6.11
N LEU A 132 20.93 7.78 6.35
CA LEU A 132 21.51 7.24 7.58
C LEU A 132 21.03 7.99 8.83
N SER A 133 20.84 9.32 8.75
CA SER A 133 20.29 10.11 9.86
C SER A 133 18.88 9.67 10.24
N ILE A 134 18.06 9.33 9.26
CA ILE A 134 16.70 8.82 9.49
C ILE A 134 16.77 7.46 10.18
N VAL A 135 17.61 6.54 9.67
CA VAL A 135 17.78 5.19 10.23
C VAL A 135 18.28 5.27 11.68
N MET A 136 19.32 6.06 11.94
CA MET A 136 19.86 6.21 13.29
C MET A 136 18.84 6.83 14.26
N ALA A 137 18.09 7.84 13.80
CA ALA A 137 17.05 8.44 14.62
C ALA A 137 15.88 7.49 14.93
N ILE A 138 15.58 6.54 14.02
CA ILE A 138 14.61 5.45 14.29
C ILE A 138 15.16 4.50 15.34
N VAL A 139 16.41 4.04 15.20
CA VAL A 139 17.05 3.12 16.14
C VAL A 139 17.12 3.72 17.55
N GLU A 140 17.40 5.01 17.66
CA GLU A 140 17.47 5.74 18.94
C GLU A 140 16.09 6.10 19.50
N SER A 141 15.01 5.90 18.74
CA SER A 141 13.67 6.31 19.14
C SER A 141 13.07 5.43 20.25
N SER A 142 12.26 6.04 21.12
CA SER A 142 11.60 5.32 22.21
C SER A 142 10.74 4.15 21.75
N PRO A 143 9.93 4.23 20.68
CA PRO A 143 9.15 3.09 20.19
C PRO A 143 10.01 1.91 19.74
N PHE A 144 11.22 2.17 19.21
CA PHE A 144 12.13 1.11 18.79
C PHE A 144 12.87 0.49 19.99
N GLN A 145 13.32 1.33 20.94
CA GLN A 145 14.08 0.90 22.11
C GLN A 145 13.23 0.26 23.21
N LYS A 146 11.92 0.57 23.25
CA LYS A 146 11.04 0.16 24.34
C LYS A 146 9.82 -0.58 23.79
N ARG A 147 9.55 -1.75 24.34
CA ARG A 147 8.32 -2.51 24.05
C ARG A 147 7.31 -2.28 25.17
N THR A 148 6.14 -1.77 24.83
CA THR A 148 5.00 -1.73 25.76
C THR A 148 4.40 -3.14 25.81
N LYS A 149 4.35 -3.74 27.01
CA LYS A 149 3.52 -4.92 27.22
C LYS A 149 2.07 -4.44 27.27
N PHE A 150 1.26 -4.85 26.32
CA PHE A 150 -0.19 -4.73 26.49
C PHE A 150 -0.58 -5.58 27.68
N ALA A 151 -1.29 -4.96 28.65
CA ALA A 151 -1.93 -5.75 29.70
C ALA A 151 -2.89 -6.74 28.99
N GLU A 152 -2.76 -8.03 29.27
CA GLU A 152 -3.75 -9.01 28.79
C GLU A 152 -5.12 -8.50 29.27
N SER A 153 -6.00 -8.15 28.33
CA SER A 153 -7.33 -7.69 28.68
C SER A 153 -8.01 -8.86 29.39
N ASN A 154 -8.49 -8.64 30.62
CA ASN A 154 -9.24 -9.64 31.38
C ASN A 154 -10.49 -10.15 30.63
N ALA A 155 -10.89 -9.48 29.55
CA ALA A 155 -11.95 -9.90 28.64
C ALA A 155 -11.73 -11.27 27.99
N VAL A 156 -10.48 -11.65 27.68
CA VAL A 156 -10.18 -12.96 27.09
C VAL A 156 -10.33 -14.07 28.15
N LYS A 157 -10.04 -13.81 29.41
CA LYS A 157 -10.23 -14.79 30.50
C LYS A 157 -11.71 -15.08 30.79
N THR A 158 -12.58 -14.09 30.62
CA THR A 158 -14.02 -14.25 30.86
C THR A 158 -14.69 -15.11 29.80
N ILE A 159 -14.26 -15.03 28.53
CA ILE A 159 -14.81 -15.86 27.45
C ILE A 159 -14.33 -17.31 27.57
N ALA A 160 -13.09 -17.55 27.99
CA ALA A 160 -12.55 -18.90 28.20
C ALA A 160 -13.21 -19.60 29.41
N GLY A 161 -13.70 -18.85 30.39
CA GLY A 161 -14.41 -19.40 31.57
C GLY A 161 -15.90 -19.68 31.33
N THR A 162 -16.53 -19.12 30.30
CA THR A 162 -17.97 -19.26 30.04
C THR A 162 -18.28 -20.27 28.94
N VAL A 163 -17.32 -20.64 28.12
CA VAL A 163 -17.45 -21.73 27.16
C VAL A 163 -17.04 -23.01 27.86
N GLY A 164 -18.02 -23.68 28.48
CA GLY A 164 -17.84 -25.00 29.07
C GLY A 164 -17.13 -25.92 28.08
N ALA A 165 -16.18 -26.71 28.58
CA ALA A 165 -15.30 -27.58 27.83
C ALA A 165 -16.06 -28.39 26.77
N VAL A 166 -16.02 -27.92 25.50
CA VAL A 166 -16.38 -28.75 24.37
C VAL A 166 -15.29 -29.81 24.26
N ARG A 167 -15.58 -31.00 24.75
CA ARG A 167 -14.69 -32.17 24.56
C ARG A 167 -14.64 -32.47 23.06
N VAL A 168 -13.60 -32.04 22.41
CA VAL A 168 -13.27 -32.50 21.05
C VAL A 168 -12.81 -33.95 21.16
N ALA A 169 -13.62 -34.87 20.67
CA ALA A 169 -13.25 -36.29 20.63
C ALA A 169 -12.01 -36.47 19.74
N PRO A 170 -11.04 -37.33 20.15
CA PRO A 170 -9.82 -37.53 19.37
C PRO A 170 -10.14 -38.15 17.99
N ALA A 171 -9.42 -37.69 16.96
CA ALA A 171 -9.62 -37.97 15.53
C ALA A 171 -9.65 -39.47 15.14
N ARG A 172 -9.41 -40.41 16.05
CA ARG A 172 -9.42 -41.85 15.78
C ARG A 172 -10.83 -42.48 15.67
N GLN A 173 -11.91 -41.78 16.00
CA GLN A 173 -13.26 -42.33 15.91
C GLN A 173 -14.02 -41.93 14.61
N ARG A 174 -13.41 -41.20 13.69
CA ARG A 174 -14.04 -40.85 12.43
C ARG A 174 -13.84 -41.88 11.28
N ALA A 175 -13.02 -42.88 11.46
CA ALA A 175 -12.71 -43.87 10.42
C ALA A 175 -13.71 -45.04 10.34
N ALA A 176 -14.68 -45.12 11.23
CA ALA A 176 -15.59 -46.29 11.32
C ALA A 176 -16.98 -46.08 10.74
N LEU A 177 -17.25 -44.97 10.03
CA LEU A 177 -18.58 -44.63 9.48
C LEU A 177 -18.60 -44.46 7.94
N ILE A 178 -17.58 -44.95 7.23
CA ILE A 178 -17.67 -45.13 5.78
C ILE A 178 -18.01 -46.59 5.51
N GLY A 179 -19.30 -46.91 5.62
CA GLY A 179 -19.85 -48.21 5.28
C GLY A 179 -19.83 -48.44 3.79
N ASP A 180 -19.59 -49.69 3.40
CA ASP A 180 -19.65 -50.31 2.10
C ASP A 180 -20.83 -49.82 1.25
N HIS A 181 -20.57 -49.40 0.04
CA HIS A 181 -21.55 -49.41 -1.04
C HIS A 181 -21.31 -50.65 -1.90
N PRO A 182 -22.35 -51.51 -2.10
CA PRO A 182 -22.25 -52.64 -3.01
C PRO A 182 -22.26 -52.13 -4.46
N LYS A 183 -21.43 -52.81 -5.26
CA LYS A 183 -21.43 -52.69 -6.72
C LYS A 183 -22.66 -53.40 -7.29
N GLU A 184 -23.45 -52.72 -8.07
CA GLU A 184 -24.18 -53.20 -9.23
C GLU A 184 -24.00 -52.23 -10.39
#